data_f2809471d28cf1e07135bcfe50551e30
#
_entry.id   f2809471d28cf1e07135bcfe50551e30
#
_cell.length_a   1.000
_cell.length_b   1.000
_cell.length_c   1.000
_cell.angle_alpha   90.00
_cell.angle_beta   90.00
_cell.angle_gamma   90.00
#
_symmetry.space_group_name_H-M   'P 1'
#
loop_
_entity.id
_entity.type
_entity.pdbx_description
1 polymer ?
#
loop_
_entity_poly.entity_id
_entity_poly.type
_entity_poly.pdbx_seq_one_letter_code
_entity_poly.pdbx_strand_id
1 'polypeptide(L)'
;MARGPLGMDEILESVGMVGRDHLDIRTVTLGVNLRGCRTPDQVVARITATAGDLVAVTDTLAAETGITIVNRRIAVTPVAWVAERGDRELLLDLARALDAAAIEVGVDFIGGFSAMVEKHASRIDEEVMAALPYAFAETERVCGSVNVATTGAGINMDAV
;
A
#
# COMPACT_ATOMS: atom_id res chain seq x y z
N MET A 1 -10.47 -13.15 -18.32
CA MET A 1 -11.61 -14.08 -18.33
C MET A 1 -12.55 -13.64 -17.22
N ALA A 2 -13.74 -13.14 -17.55
CA ALA A 2 -14.76 -12.87 -16.55
C ALA A 2 -15.21 -14.24 -15.98
N ARG A 3 -15.16 -14.41 -14.64
CA ARG A 3 -15.80 -15.57 -14.00
C ARG A 3 -17.29 -15.51 -14.29
N GLY A 4 -17.91 -16.65 -14.63
CA GLY A 4 -19.35 -16.78 -14.71
C GLY A 4 -20.02 -16.50 -13.35
N PRO A 5 -21.36 -16.44 -13.31
CA PRO A 5 -22.06 -16.29 -12.05
C PRO A 5 -21.68 -17.41 -11.07
N LEU A 6 -21.58 -17.07 -9.78
CA LEU A 6 -21.24 -18.00 -8.69
C LEU A 6 -22.24 -19.16 -8.69
N GLY A 7 -21.74 -20.38 -8.56
CA GLY A 7 -22.56 -21.57 -8.36
C GLY A 7 -23.23 -21.58 -6.99
N MET A 8 -24.30 -22.38 -6.84
CA MET A 8 -25.02 -22.51 -5.55
C MET A 8 -24.08 -22.98 -4.43
N ASP A 9 -23.17 -23.90 -4.74
CA ASP A 9 -22.22 -24.44 -3.75
C ASP A 9 -21.24 -23.37 -3.26
N GLU A 10 -20.74 -22.49 -4.16
CA GLU A 10 -19.86 -21.36 -3.83
C GLU A 10 -20.59 -20.32 -2.97
N ILE A 11 -21.89 -20.12 -3.22
CA ILE A 11 -22.72 -19.23 -2.40
C ILE A 11 -22.93 -19.81 -1.00
N LEU A 12 -23.24 -21.09 -0.89
CA LEU A 12 -23.43 -21.78 0.39
C LEU A 12 -22.13 -21.84 1.22
N GLU A 13 -20.99 -22.04 0.56
CA GLU A 13 -19.68 -21.99 1.20
C GLU A 13 -19.42 -20.59 1.76
N SER A 14 -19.65 -19.54 0.98
CA SER A 14 -19.49 -18.14 1.43
C SER A 14 -20.41 -17.80 2.61
N VAL A 15 -21.67 -18.26 2.59
CA VAL A 15 -22.60 -18.10 3.72
C VAL A 15 -22.09 -18.84 4.96
N GLY A 16 -21.55 -20.04 4.80
CA GLY A 16 -20.91 -20.80 5.87
C GLY A 16 -19.71 -20.08 6.49
N MET A 17 -18.84 -19.53 5.64
CA MET A 17 -17.68 -18.76 6.08
C MET A 17 -18.07 -17.54 6.92
N VAL A 18 -19.05 -16.77 6.48
CA VAL A 18 -19.50 -15.56 7.20
C VAL A 18 -20.37 -15.90 8.40
N GLY A 19 -21.41 -16.73 8.22
CA GLY A 19 -22.44 -16.96 9.23
C GLY A 19 -22.05 -17.95 10.33
N ARG A 20 -21.20 -18.95 10.00
CA ARG A 20 -20.80 -20.00 10.95
C ARG A 20 -19.37 -19.81 11.44
N ASP A 21 -18.45 -19.50 10.52
CA ASP A 21 -17.01 -19.45 10.82
C ASP A 21 -16.55 -18.03 11.19
N HIS A 22 -17.43 -17.03 11.06
CA HIS A 22 -17.19 -15.61 11.41
C HIS A 22 -15.90 -15.05 10.80
N LEU A 23 -15.68 -15.36 9.50
CA LEU A 23 -14.49 -14.89 8.79
C LEU A 23 -14.65 -13.42 8.37
N ASP A 24 -13.73 -12.60 8.84
CA ASP A 24 -13.65 -11.19 8.50
C ASP A 24 -12.70 -10.95 7.34
N ILE A 25 -12.94 -9.89 6.57
CA ILE A 25 -11.97 -9.37 5.60
C ILE A 25 -10.92 -8.58 6.36
N ARG A 26 -9.71 -9.13 6.47
CA ARG A 26 -8.62 -8.50 7.21
C ARG A 26 -8.24 -7.14 6.61
N THR A 27 -8.17 -7.02 5.28
CA THR A 27 -7.76 -5.78 4.64
C THR A 27 -8.30 -5.70 3.22
N VAL A 28 -8.86 -4.54 2.87
CA VAL A 28 -9.07 -4.12 1.48
C VAL A 28 -7.93 -3.19 1.09
N THR A 29 -7.25 -3.47 -0.02
CA THR A 29 -6.12 -2.67 -0.48
C THR A 29 -6.38 -2.14 -1.88
N LEU A 30 -6.29 -0.81 -2.05
CA LEU A 30 -6.33 -0.15 -3.34
C LEU A 30 -4.92 0.16 -3.84
N GLY A 31 -4.60 -0.31 -5.05
CA GLY A 31 -3.33 0.01 -5.70
C GLY A 31 -3.38 1.34 -6.43
N VAL A 32 -2.46 2.26 -6.15
CA VAL A 32 -2.36 3.57 -6.82
C VAL A 32 -1.00 3.72 -7.52
N ASN A 33 -1.05 3.98 -8.83
CA ASN A 33 0.18 4.20 -9.60
C ASN A 33 0.63 5.66 -9.51
N LEU A 34 1.80 5.88 -8.91
CA LEU A 34 2.41 7.20 -8.73
C LEU A 34 3.45 7.54 -9.81
N ARG A 35 3.67 6.69 -10.80
CA ARG A 35 4.60 7.01 -11.89
C ARG A 35 4.17 8.29 -12.61
N GLY A 36 5.13 9.19 -12.81
CA GLY A 36 4.89 10.51 -13.41
C GLY A 36 4.55 11.61 -12.41
N CYS A 37 4.32 11.30 -11.12
CA CYS A 37 4.34 12.32 -10.07
C CYS A 37 5.80 12.71 -9.78
N ARG A 38 6.04 14.01 -9.69
CA ARG A 38 7.40 14.58 -9.48
C ARG A 38 7.52 15.39 -8.21
N THR A 39 6.39 15.76 -7.63
CA THR A 39 6.34 16.57 -6.40
C THR A 39 5.44 15.92 -5.37
N PRO A 40 5.67 16.17 -4.06
CA PRO A 40 4.81 15.72 -2.99
C PRO A 40 3.33 16.07 -3.21
N ASP A 41 3.02 17.28 -3.66
CA ASP A 41 1.64 17.73 -3.94
C ASP A 41 0.97 16.90 -5.03
N GLN A 42 1.70 16.51 -6.08
CA GLN A 42 1.17 15.64 -7.13
C GLN A 42 0.89 14.22 -6.60
N VAL A 43 1.67 13.76 -5.64
CA VAL A 43 1.45 12.47 -4.98
C VAL A 43 0.15 12.52 -4.17
N VAL A 44 -0.02 13.53 -3.33
CA VAL A 44 -1.27 13.74 -2.56
C VAL A 44 -2.46 13.80 -3.51
N ALA A 45 -2.44 14.69 -4.48
CA ALA A 45 -3.54 14.89 -5.43
C ALA A 45 -3.91 13.59 -6.18
N ARG A 46 -2.90 12.80 -6.61
CA ARG A 46 -3.12 11.51 -7.30
C ARG A 46 -3.79 10.50 -6.39
N ILE A 47 -3.35 10.39 -5.14
CA ILE A 47 -3.89 9.45 -4.17
C ILE A 47 -5.33 9.84 -3.83
N THR A 48 -5.57 11.09 -3.47
CA THR A 48 -6.91 11.58 -3.11
C THR A 48 -7.90 11.44 -4.27
N ALA A 49 -7.48 11.77 -5.49
CA ALA A 49 -8.34 11.62 -6.68
C ALA A 49 -8.68 10.15 -7.00
N THR A 50 -7.79 9.20 -6.65
CA THR A 50 -7.98 7.77 -6.98
C THR A 50 -8.67 7.00 -5.86
N ALA A 51 -8.37 7.34 -4.61
CA ALA A 51 -8.74 6.57 -3.42
C ALA A 51 -9.75 7.29 -2.51
N GLY A 52 -10.19 8.51 -2.86
CA GLY A 52 -11.05 9.33 -1.99
C GLY A 52 -12.33 8.64 -1.53
N ASP A 53 -12.90 7.76 -2.36
CA ASP A 53 -14.14 7.04 -2.04
C ASP A 53 -13.91 5.67 -1.38
N LEU A 54 -12.64 5.24 -1.17
CA LEU A 54 -12.32 3.88 -0.72
C LEU A 54 -13.01 3.53 0.60
N VAL A 55 -12.97 4.41 1.58
CA VAL A 55 -13.56 4.18 2.90
C VAL A 55 -15.08 4.09 2.79
N ALA A 56 -15.74 5.03 2.11
CA ALA A 56 -17.19 5.03 1.95
C ALA A 56 -17.69 3.78 1.21
N VAL A 57 -16.99 3.37 0.15
CA VAL A 57 -17.34 2.18 -0.62
C VAL A 57 -17.19 0.91 0.22
N THR A 58 -16.09 0.79 0.99
CA THR A 58 -15.86 -0.39 1.84
C THR A 58 -16.83 -0.45 3.02
N ASP A 59 -17.22 0.69 3.59
CA ASP A 59 -18.23 0.75 4.66
C ASP A 59 -19.62 0.34 4.14
N THR A 60 -19.98 0.80 2.95
CA THR A 60 -21.22 0.39 2.27
C THR A 60 -21.21 -1.12 2.00
N LEU A 61 -20.11 -1.65 1.48
CA LEU A 61 -19.98 -3.09 1.22
C LEU A 61 -20.10 -3.91 2.50
N ALA A 62 -19.45 -3.49 3.58
CA ALA A 62 -19.52 -4.15 4.88
C ALA A 62 -20.97 -4.16 5.41
N ALA A 63 -21.69 -3.03 5.27
CA ALA A 63 -23.07 -2.92 5.70
C ALA A 63 -24.03 -3.80 4.86
N GLU A 64 -23.85 -3.87 3.55
CA GLU A 64 -24.68 -4.66 2.63
C GLU A 64 -24.45 -6.17 2.78
N THR A 65 -23.20 -6.59 3.04
CA THR A 65 -22.84 -8.00 3.10
C THR A 65 -22.86 -8.57 4.51
N GLY A 66 -22.83 -7.73 5.54
CA GLY A 66 -22.64 -8.14 6.93
C GLY A 66 -21.24 -8.67 7.25
N ILE A 67 -20.26 -8.49 6.32
CA ILE A 67 -18.88 -8.94 6.50
C ILE A 67 -18.06 -7.78 7.06
N THR A 68 -17.36 -8.00 8.17
CA THR A 68 -16.47 -7.02 8.77
C THR A 68 -15.25 -6.80 7.88
N ILE A 69 -14.93 -5.54 7.56
CA ILE A 69 -13.68 -5.14 6.93
C ILE A 69 -12.83 -4.45 7.99
N VAL A 70 -11.74 -5.12 8.41
CA VAL A 70 -10.93 -4.67 9.55
C VAL A 70 -10.08 -3.45 9.20
N ASN A 71 -9.38 -3.48 8.04
CA ASN A 71 -8.51 -2.40 7.62
C ASN A 71 -8.76 -2.00 6.16
N ARG A 72 -8.58 -0.71 5.88
CA ARG A 72 -8.50 -0.12 4.53
C ARG A 72 -7.09 0.34 4.29
N ARG A 73 -6.49 -0.04 3.19
CA ARG A 73 -5.11 0.26 2.88
C ARG A 73 -4.93 0.74 1.45
N ILE A 74 -4.01 1.68 1.26
CA ILE A 74 -3.50 2.06 -0.06
C ILE A 74 -2.11 1.45 -0.22
N ALA A 75 -1.83 0.89 -1.40
CA ALA A 75 -0.50 0.48 -1.81
C ALA A 75 -0.08 1.31 -3.02
N VAL A 76 1.03 2.02 -2.92
CA VAL A 76 1.53 2.86 -4.02
C VAL A 76 2.75 2.26 -4.69
N THR A 77 3.09 2.77 -5.87
CA THR A 77 4.38 2.49 -6.53
C THR A 77 5.53 2.73 -5.55
N PRO A 78 6.52 1.82 -5.42
CA PRO A 78 7.68 2.03 -4.56
C PRO A 78 8.31 3.40 -4.72
N VAL A 79 8.57 4.12 -3.62
CA VAL A 79 9.09 5.50 -3.67
C VAL A 79 10.43 5.57 -4.40
N ALA A 80 11.23 4.51 -4.31
CA ALA A 80 12.49 4.40 -5.05
C ALA A 80 12.32 4.54 -6.58
N TRP A 81 11.13 4.24 -7.11
CA TRP A 81 10.81 4.36 -8.54
C TRP A 81 10.13 5.69 -8.91
N VAL A 82 9.73 6.46 -7.91
CA VAL A 82 9.07 7.77 -8.06
C VAL A 82 10.05 8.90 -7.84
N ALA A 83 10.98 8.73 -6.89
CA ALA A 83 12.00 9.71 -6.59
C ALA A 83 13.00 9.82 -7.77
N GLU A 84 13.04 10.99 -8.42
CA GLU A 84 14.02 11.25 -9.50
C GLU A 84 15.44 11.44 -8.96
N ARG A 85 15.58 11.78 -7.68
CA ARG A 85 16.85 11.99 -6.99
C ARG A 85 16.80 11.28 -5.64
N GLY A 86 17.86 10.58 -5.30
CA GLY A 86 18.06 10.02 -3.96
C GLY A 86 18.47 11.10 -2.97
N ASP A 87 17.62 12.10 -2.81
CA ASP A 87 17.79 13.21 -1.88
C ASP A 87 16.94 12.91 -0.64
N ARG A 88 17.58 12.86 0.52
CA ARG A 88 16.89 12.53 1.79
C ARG A 88 15.73 13.47 2.06
N GLU A 89 15.88 14.76 1.82
CA GLU A 89 14.84 15.75 2.07
C GLU A 89 13.60 15.46 1.21
N LEU A 90 13.80 15.23 -0.09
CA LEU A 90 12.70 14.82 -0.98
C LEU A 90 12.04 13.53 -0.54
N LEU A 91 12.82 12.52 -0.09
CA LEU A 91 12.27 11.26 0.39
C LEU A 91 11.41 11.46 1.65
N LEU A 92 11.84 12.30 2.58
CA LEU A 92 11.05 12.62 3.78
C LEU A 92 9.79 13.41 3.42
N ASP A 93 9.87 14.35 2.47
CA ASP A 93 8.71 15.07 1.97
C ASP A 93 7.70 14.13 1.28
N LEU A 94 8.18 13.14 0.53
CA LEU A 94 7.33 12.09 -0.03
C LEU A 94 6.67 11.23 1.05
N ALA A 95 7.39 10.90 2.13
CA ALA A 95 6.81 10.17 3.26
C ALA A 95 5.69 10.98 3.94
N ARG A 96 5.94 12.26 4.22
CA ARG A 96 4.93 13.19 4.76
C ARG A 96 3.72 13.34 3.84
N ALA A 97 3.95 13.41 2.52
CA ALA A 97 2.88 13.48 1.52
C ALA A 97 2.02 12.21 1.49
N LEU A 98 2.64 11.02 1.60
CA LEU A 98 1.91 9.76 1.70
C LEU A 98 1.06 9.73 2.97
N ASP A 99 1.62 10.15 4.11
CA ASP A 99 0.90 10.19 5.39
C ASP A 99 -0.28 11.17 5.35
N ALA A 100 -0.05 12.38 4.85
CA ALA A 100 -1.09 13.38 4.68
C ALA A 100 -2.24 12.88 3.78
N ALA A 101 -1.91 12.22 2.66
CA ALA A 101 -2.90 11.63 1.78
C ALA A 101 -3.68 10.49 2.46
N ALA A 102 -3.02 9.66 3.26
CA ALA A 102 -3.66 8.58 4.00
C ALA A 102 -4.62 9.12 5.07
N ILE A 103 -4.24 10.21 5.75
CA ILE A 103 -5.08 10.90 6.72
C ILE A 103 -6.29 11.53 6.02
N GLU A 104 -6.10 12.22 4.90
CA GLU A 104 -7.16 12.88 4.13
C GLU A 104 -8.19 11.88 3.59
N VAL A 105 -7.73 10.75 3.04
CA VAL A 105 -8.61 9.65 2.56
C VAL A 105 -9.26 8.89 3.71
N GLY A 106 -8.65 8.87 4.90
CA GLY A 106 -9.16 8.17 6.07
C GLY A 106 -8.80 6.68 6.12
N VAL A 107 -7.78 6.24 5.37
CA VAL A 107 -7.32 4.83 5.40
C VAL A 107 -6.43 4.56 6.60
N ASP A 108 -6.38 3.30 7.04
CA ASP A 108 -5.59 2.90 8.20
C ASP A 108 -4.09 2.92 7.91
N PHE A 109 -3.68 2.49 6.70
CA PHE A 109 -2.29 2.38 6.30
C PHE A 109 -2.07 2.74 4.84
N ILE A 110 -0.88 3.27 4.53
CA ILE A 110 -0.39 3.47 3.17
C ILE A 110 1.00 2.84 3.03
N GLY A 111 1.12 1.88 2.11
CA GLY A 111 2.37 1.19 1.81
C GLY A 111 2.98 1.68 0.51
N GLY A 112 4.32 1.62 0.43
CA GLY A 112 5.07 1.99 -0.77
C GLY A 112 6.33 2.80 -0.48
N PHE A 113 6.61 3.15 0.78
CA PHE A 113 7.92 3.67 1.15
C PHE A 113 8.93 2.51 1.19
N SER A 114 9.26 2.01 0.00
CA SER A 114 9.91 0.70 -0.19
C SER A 114 11.04 0.76 -1.19
N ALA A 115 12.05 -0.11 -0.97
CA ALA A 115 13.16 -0.38 -1.87
C ALA A 115 13.16 -1.86 -2.31
N MET A 116 13.58 -2.11 -3.55
CA MET A 116 13.65 -3.44 -4.17
C MET A 116 15.11 -3.76 -4.49
N VAL A 117 15.79 -4.43 -3.57
CA VAL A 117 17.24 -4.61 -3.63
C VAL A 117 17.68 -6.07 -3.77
N GLU A 118 16.77 -6.98 -4.05
CA GLU A 118 17.05 -8.41 -4.15
C GLU A 118 18.06 -8.79 -5.24
N LYS A 119 18.19 -7.98 -6.29
CA LYS A 119 19.16 -8.20 -7.37
C LYS A 119 20.34 -7.27 -7.27
N HIS A 120 20.06 -6.02 -7.03
CA HIS A 120 21.04 -4.93 -6.95
C HIS A 120 20.37 -3.71 -6.33
N ALA A 121 21.03 -3.07 -5.38
CA ALA A 121 20.60 -1.80 -4.84
C ALA A 121 21.08 -0.67 -5.77
N SER A 122 20.16 0.13 -6.26
CA SER A 122 20.51 1.41 -6.87
C SER A 122 20.84 2.43 -5.78
N ARG A 123 21.49 3.53 -6.14
CA ARG A 123 21.75 4.63 -5.19
C ARG A 123 20.46 5.13 -4.53
N ILE A 124 19.36 5.19 -5.29
CA ILE A 124 18.05 5.63 -4.73
C ILE A 124 17.53 4.61 -3.73
N ASP A 125 17.66 3.32 -3.99
CA ASP A 125 17.26 2.28 -3.03
C ASP A 125 18.04 2.38 -1.72
N GLU A 126 19.35 2.64 -1.79
CA GLU A 126 20.21 2.84 -0.61
C GLU A 126 19.75 4.07 0.20
N GLU A 127 19.45 5.19 -0.48
CA GLU A 127 18.94 6.39 0.19
C GLU A 127 17.54 6.19 0.79
N VAL A 128 16.66 5.42 0.14
CA VAL A 128 15.34 5.05 0.70
C VAL A 128 15.54 4.22 1.96
N MET A 129 16.42 3.20 1.94
CA MET A 129 16.73 2.40 3.12
C MET A 129 17.27 3.26 4.27
N ALA A 130 18.18 4.18 3.99
CA ALA A 130 18.73 5.10 4.98
C ALA A 130 17.70 6.12 5.50
N ALA A 131 16.67 6.44 4.72
CA ALA A 131 15.60 7.36 5.11
C ALA A 131 14.48 6.69 5.94
N LEU A 132 14.31 5.36 5.87
CA LEU A 132 13.22 4.63 6.55
C LEU A 132 13.07 4.98 8.04
N PRO A 133 14.12 4.98 8.88
CA PRO A 133 13.97 5.28 10.30
C PRO A 133 13.42 6.70 10.55
N TYR A 134 13.83 7.65 9.74
CA TYR A 134 13.39 9.04 9.85
C TYR A 134 11.96 9.21 9.35
N ALA A 135 11.62 8.59 8.22
CA ALA A 135 10.27 8.60 7.67
C ALA A 135 9.27 8.05 8.68
N PHE A 136 9.57 6.92 9.32
CA PHE A 136 8.67 6.31 10.32
C PHE A 136 8.61 7.09 11.64
N ALA A 137 9.66 7.83 11.98
CA ALA A 137 9.61 8.72 13.15
C ALA A 137 8.70 9.95 12.95
N GLU A 138 8.43 10.32 11.71
CA GLU A 138 7.68 11.52 11.34
C GLU A 138 6.27 11.23 10.79
N THR A 139 5.90 9.95 10.62
CA THR A 139 4.62 9.54 10.01
C THR A 139 3.89 8.53 10.87
N GLU A 140 2.54 8.50 10.78
CA GLU A 140 1.70 7.61 11.59
C GLU A 140 1.16 6.42 10.80
N ARG A 141 0.88 6.59 9.49
CA ARG A 141 0.18 5.60 8.63
C ARG A 141 1.06 5.01 7.54
N VAL A 142 2.25 5.55 7.35
CA VAL A 142 3.18 5.07 6.31
C VAL A 142 3.80 3.74 6.71
N CYS A 143 3.69 2.78 5.80
CA CYS A 143 4.36 1.49 5.90
C CYS A 143 5.42 1.37 4.80
N GLY A 144 6.54 0.77 5.15
CA GLY A 144 7.61 0.49 4.20
C GLY A 144 8.12 -0.94 4.28
N SER A 145 8.90 -1.29 3.28
CA SER A 145 9.57 -2.59 3.21
C SER A 145 10.83 -2.50 2.38
N VAL A 146 11.78 -3.38 2.69
CA VAL A 146 12.96 -3.61 1.86
C VAL A 146 12.88 -5.05 1.36
N ASN A 147 12.77 -5.22 0.04
CA ASN A 147 12.77 -6.55 -0.55
C ASN A 147 14.21 -6.99 -0.83
N VAL A 148 14.75 -7.82 0.04
CA VAL A 148 16.17 -8.28 0.00
C VAL A 148 16.35 -9.62 -0.69
N ALA A 149 15.26 -10.34 -1.02
CA ALA A 149 15.34 -11.69 -1.57
C ALA A 149 14.20 -12.04 -2.52
N THR A 150 14.50 -12.85 -3.51
CA THR A 150 13.52 -13.56 -4.34
C THR A 150 13.99 -14.98 -4.62
N THR A 151 13.07 -15.88 -4.96
CA THR A 151 13.41 -17.27 -5.35
C THR A 151 14.35 -17.34 -6.53
N GLY A 152 14.29 -16.37 -7.45
CA GLY A 152 15.15 -16.34 -8.65
C GLY A 152 16.49 -15.65 -8.45
N ALA A 153 16.60 -14.69 -7.53
CA ALA A 153 17.81 -13.91 -7.30
C ALA A 153 18.61 -14.38 -6.07
N GLY A 154 17.98 -15.13 -5.16
CA GLY A 154 18.55 -15.44 -3.85
C GLY A 154 18.41 -14.29 -2.88
N ILE A 155 19.29 -14.23 -1.89
CA ILE A 155 19.29 -13.21 -0.82
C ILE A 155 20.46 -12.25 -1.06
N ASN A 156 20.17 -10.96 -1.08
CA ASN A 156 21.19 -9.91 -1.07
C ASN A 156 21.66 -9.69 0.36
N MET A 157 22.77 -10.32 0.73
CA MET A 157 23.33 -10.27 2.08
C MET A 157 23.91 -8.90 2.45
N ASP A 158 24.24 -8.05 1.48
CA ASP A 158 24.75 -6.69 1.70
C ASP A 158 23.62 -5.74 2.14
N ALA A 159 22.37 -6.12 1.85
CA ALA A 159 21.18 -5.34 2.21
C ALA A 159 20.47 -5.84 3.48
N VAL A 160 20.97 -6.93 4.08
CA VAL A 160 20.46 -7.51 5.34
C VAL A 160 21.20 -6.93 6.51
#